data_621e97db4bb6b077c6a923f372eff7cc
#
_entry.id   621e97db4bb6b077c6a923f372eff7cc
#
_cell.length_a   1.000
_cell.length_b   1.000
_cell.length_c   1.000
_cell.angle_alpha   90.00
_cell.angle_beta   90.00
_cell.angle_gamma   90.00
#
_symmetry.space_group_name_H-M   'P 1'
#
loop_
_entity.id
_entity.type
_entity.pdbx_description
1 polymer ?
#
loop_
_entity_poly.entity_id
_entity_poly.type
_entity_poly.pdbx_seq_one_letter_code
_entity_poly.pdbx_strand_id
1 'polypeptide(L)'
;LNTALYARDQVIASSLAQESMELIKNMKNNNLQLQQTDGTRDWLNGIISPGVGNSCTDVLSYCDASVIDGVNSVNVGGTLGYPIYFNKSTGYGTNDTDAVKTIFYRYYYLTTGSGSSCSSSDSNCTIHVVVSWNEGPVPYDMELSSEIVSNLP
;
A
#
# COMPACT_ATOMS: atom_id res chain seq x y z
N LEU A 1 23.82 3.99 19.81
CA LEU A 1 22.96 2.80 19.70
C LEU A 1 21.67 3.11 19.00
N ASN A 2 21.00 4.21 19.33
CA ASN A 2 19.72 4.62 18.73
C ASN A 2 19.83 4.91 17.22
N THR A 3 20.93 5.53 16.78
CA THR A 3 21.16 5.85 15.35
C THR A 3 21.25 4.61 14.47
N ALA A 4 21.87 3.53 14.96
CA ALA A 4 21.98 2.28 14.22
C ALA A 4 20.64 1.54 14.14
N LEU A 5 19.83 1.58 15.18
CA LEU A 5 18.47 1.02 15.18
C LEU A 5 17.57 1.79 14.22
N TYR A 6 17.61 3.11 14.29
CA TYR A 6 16.87 3.98 13.37
C TYR A 6 17.24 3.70 11.89
N ALA A 7 18.53 3.63 11.58
CA ALA A 7 18.98 3.33 10.22
C ALA A 7 18.51 1.96 9.72
N ARG A 8 18.54 0.95 10.59
CA ARG A 8 18.00 -0.38 10.27
C ARG A 8 16.49 -0.33 9.99
N ASP A 9 15.74 0.33 10.85
CA ASP A 9 14.29 0.38 10.75
C ASP A 9 13.85 1.21 9.53
N GLN A 10 14.60 2.24 9.17
CA GLN A 10 14.40 3.00 7.94
C GLN A 10 14.61 2.14 6.67
N VAL A 11 15.61 1.26 6.67
CA VAL A 11 15.84 0.31 5.56
C VAL A 11 14.69 -0.68 5.44
N ILE A 12 14.20 -1.21 6.57
CA ILE A 12 13.05 -2.11 6.59
C ILE A 12 11.79 -1.39 6.09
N ALA A 13 11.52 -0.19 6.59
CA ALA A 13 10.38 0.62 6.15
C ALA A 13 10.41 0.90 4.65
N SER A 14 11.59 1.25 4.11
CA SER A 14 11.79 1.45 2.67
C SER A 14 11.46 0.19 1.86
N SER A 15 11.92 -0.96 2.32
CA SER A 15 11.65 -2.26 1.69
C SER A 15 10.16 -2.60 1.68
N LEU A 16 9.47 -2.38 2.81
CA LEU A 16 8.03 -2.59 2.94
C LEU A 16 7.22 -1.66 2.03
N ALA A 17 7.64 -0.41 1.90
CA ALA A 17 7.00 0.55 0.98
C ALA A 17 7.19 0.15 -0.48
N GLN A 18 8.39 -0.28 -0.86
CA GLN A 18 8.70 -0.74 -2.22
C GLN A 18 7.89 -1.99 -2.58
N GLU A 19 7.79 -2.98 -1.69
CA GLU A 19 6.99 -4.18 -1.90
C GLU A 19 5.53 -3.83 -2.25
N SER A 20 4.89 -2.99 -1.45
CA SER A 20 3.52 -2.57 -1.68
C SER A 20 3.37 -1.78 -2.99
N MET A 21 4.29 -0.88 -3.28
CA MET A 21 4.32 -0.10 -4.51
C MET A 21 4.39 -0.98 -5.76
N GLU A 22 5.30 -1.96 -5.76
CA GLU A 22 5.48 -2.88 -6.89
C GLU A 22 4.25 -3.78 -7.07
N LEU A 23 3.64 -4.23 -5.99
CA LEU A 23 2.42 -5.04 -6.07
C LEU A 23 1.26 -4.25 -6.71
N ILE A 24 1.05 -3.00 -6.29
CA ILE A 24 0.01 -2.14 -6.86
C ILE A 24 0.26 -1.90 -8.35
N LYS A 25 1.51 -1.62 -8.75
CA LYS A 25 1.88 -1.46 -10.16
C LYS A 25 1.65 -2.74 -10.97
N ASN A 26 1.96 -3.90 -10.42
CA ASN A 26 1.71 -5.18 -11.07
C ASN A 26 0.20 -5.45 -11.24
N MET A 27 -0.60 -5.16 -10.23
CA MET A 27 -2.06 -5.25 -10.32
C MET A 27 -2.61 -4.33 -11.40
N LYS A 28 -2.16 -3.07 -11.45
CA LYS A 28 -2.52 -2.11 -12.50
C LYS A 28 -2.18 -2.66 -13.89
N ASN A 29 -0.97 -3.18 -14.09
CA ASN A 29 -0.54 -3.72 -15.37
C ASN A 29 -1.38 -4.92 -15.80
N ASN A 30 -1.69 -5.83 -14.87
CA ASN A 30 -2.59 -6.96 -15.13
C ASN A 30 -3.99 -6.49 -15.50
N ASN A 31 -4.53 -5.48 -14.83
CA ASN A 31 -5.84 -4.90 -15.16
C ASN A 31 -5.85 -4.31 -16.57
N LEU A 32 -4.81 -3.58 -16.98
CA LEU A 32 -4.70 -3.03 -18.32
C LEU A 32 -4.62 -4.12 -19.40
N GLN A 33 -3.91 -5.21 -19.17
CA GLN A 33 -3.86 -6.33 -20.09
C GLN A 33 -5.26 -6.99 -20.24
N LEU A 34 -5.97 -7.18 -19.14
CA LEU A 34 -7.31 -7.75 -19.15
C LEU A 34 -8.33 -6.79 -19.81
N GLN A 35 -8.19 -5.48 -19.59
CA GLN A 35 -9.02 -4.47 -20.26
C GLN A 35 -8.87 -4.55 -21.79
N GLN A 36 -7.66 -4.77 -22.31
CA GLN A 36 -7.43 -4.95 -23.75
C GLN A 36 -8.08 -6.24 -24.30
N THR A 37 -8.24 -7.27 -23.46
CA THR A 37 -8.72 -8.57 -23.88
C THR A 37 -10.24 -8.67 -23.83
N ASP A 38 -10.89 -8.17 -22.79
CA ASP A 38 -12.34 -8.29 -22.58
C ASP A 38 -13.09 -6.95 -22.55
N GLY A 39 -12.38 -5.82 -22.48
CA GLY A 39 -12.95 -4.46 -22.53
C GLY A 39 -13.77 -4.04 -21.30
N THR A 40 -13.91 -4.91 -20.31
CA THR A 40 -14.82 -4.70 -19.17
C THR A 40 -14.13 -4.32 -17.89
N ARG A 41 -12.81 -4.54 -17.80
CA ARG A 41 -12.04 -4.23 -16.59
C ARG A 41 -11.56 -2.81 -16.56
N ASP A 42 -11.72 -2.23 -15.39
CA ASP A 42 -11.14 -0.95 -15.01
C ASP A 42 -9.66 -1.13 -14.64
N TRP A 43 -8.81 -0.22 -15.08
CA TRP A 43 -7.37 -0.23 -14.81
C TRP A 43 -7.01 -0.14 -13.31
N LEU A 44 -7.90 0.42 -12.48
CA LEU A 44 -7.76 0.50 -11.01
C LEU A 44 -8.59 -0.56 -10.26
N ASN A 45 -9.13 -1.57 -10.98
CA ASN A 45 -9.94 -2.60 -10.36
C ASN A 45 -9.17 -3.34 -9.25
N GLY A 46 -9.79 -3.45 -8.07
CA GLY A 46 -9.19 -4.07 -6.88
C GLY A 46 -8.12 -3.21 -6.20
N ILE A 47 -7.75 -2.05 -6.76
CA ILE A 47 -6.78 -1.13 -6.17
C ILE A 47 -7.50 -0.03 -5.38
N ILE A 48 -8.46 0.67 -6.00
CA ILE A 48 -9.21 1.75 -5.34
C ILE A 48 -10.40 1.25 -4.52
N SER A 49 -10.85 0.03 -4.78
CA SER A 49 -11.97 -0.59 -4.07
C SER A 49 -11.74 -2.09 -3.94
N PRO A 50 -10.90 -2.53 -3.00
CA PRO A 50 -10.56 -3.94 -2.82
C PRO A 50 -11.71 -4.78 -2.25
N GLY A 51 -12.82 -4.16 -1.88
CA GLY A 51 -14.03 -4.83 -1.37
C GLY A 51 -15.24 -3.92 -1.32
N VAL A 52 -16.42 -4.49 -1.13
CA VAL A 52 -17.67 -3.75 -1.07
C VAL A 52 -17.65 -2.72 0.07
N GLY A 53 -17.82 -1.45 -0.27
CA GLY A 53 -17.89 -0.35 0.69
C GLY A 53 -16.54 0.21 1.14
N ASN A 54 -15.44 -0.25 0.56
CA ASN A 54 -14.09 0.21 0.89
C ASN A 54 -13.47 1.00 -0.26
N SER A 55 -12.83 2.12 0.06
CA SER A 55 -12.17 2.99 -0.93
C SER A 55 -10.74 3.32 -0.46
N CYS A 56 -9.79 3.23 -1.38
CA CYS A 56 -8.37 3.56 -1.15
C CYS A 56 -7.99 4.91 -1.78
N THR A 57 -8.95 5.77 -2.02
CA THR A 57 -8.76 7.07 -2.70
C THR A 57 -8.69 8.25 -1.75
N ASP A 58 -8.70 8.00 -0.44
CA ASP A 58 -8.68 9.04 0.58
C ASP A 58 -7.64 8.68 1.65
N VAL A 59 -6.94 9.68 2.16
CA VAL A 59 -6.03 9.58 3.31
C VAL A 59 -6.69 9.06 4.59
N LEU A 60 -8.02 9.06 4.64
CA LEU A 60 -8.82 8.51 5.74
C LEU A 60 -9.23 7.05 5.52
N SER A 61 -9.01 6.51 4.32
CA SER A 61 -9.33 5.14 3.93
C SER A 61 -8.06 4.39 3.66
N TYR A 62 -7.50 3.79 4.69
CA TYR A 62 -6.23 3.07 4.62
C TYR A 62 -6.41 1.71 3.97
N CYS A 63 -5.63 1.45 2.94
CA CYS A 63 -5.52 0.14 2.32
C CYS A 63 -4.10 -0.37 2.47
N ASP A 64 -3.93 -1.67 2.51
CA ASP A 64 -2.62 -2.31 2.42
C ASP A 64 -2.55 -3.25 1.23
N ALA A 65 -1.38 -3.38 0.64
CA ALA A 65 -1.07 -4.32 -0.41
C ALA A 65 0.19 -5.10 -0.03
N SER A 66 0.05 -6.41 0.14
CA SER A 66 1.15 -7.31 0.45
C SER A 66 1.19 -8.49 -0.53
N VAL A 67 2.37 -9.06 -0.71
CA VAL A 67 2.56 -10.24 -1.59
C VAL A 67 1.81 -11.45 -1.07
N ILE A 68 1.61 -11.56 0.25
CA ILE A 68 0.98 -12.70 0.90
C ILE A 68 -0.55 -12.60 0.85
N ASP A 69 -1.09 -11.42 1.10
CA ASP A 69 -2.52 -11.22 1.37
C ASP A 69 -3.26 -10.48 0.26
N GLY A 70 -2.54 -10.02 -0.77
CA GLY A 70 -3.10 -9.17 -1.80
C GLY A 70 -3.46 -7.77 -1.29
N VAL A 71 -4.47 -7.15 -1.87
CA VAL A 71 -4.97 -5.84 -1.43
C VAL A 71 -6.12 -6.01 -0.46
N ASN A 72 -5.92 -5.51 0.74
CA ASN A 72 -6.94 -5.49 1.79
C ASN A 72 -7.26 -4.04 2.15
N SER A 73 -8.54 -3.73 2.25
CA SER A 73 -8.95 -2.44 2.80
C SER A 73 -9.11 -2.55 4.30
N VAL A 74 -8.61 -1.59 5.00
CA VAL A 74 -8.81 -1.47 6.45
C VAL A 74 -9.41 -0.11 6.74
N ASN A 75 -10.62 -0.14 7.26
CA ASN A 75 -11.22 1.03 7.87
C ASN A 75 -10.58 1.17 9.26
N VAL A 76 -9.39 1.77 9.30
CA VAL A 76 -8.72 2.01 10.57
C VAL A 76 -9.11 3.38 11.07
N GLY A 77 -10.04 3.43 11.97
CA GLY A 77 -10.30 4.62 12.78
C GLY A 77 -9.14 4.96 13.72
N GLY A 78 -7.90 4.76 13.28
CA GLY A 78 -6.67 4.95 14.04
C GLY A 78 -5.49 5.40 13.17
N THR A 79 -4.59 6.11 13.76
CA THR A 79 -3.56 6.97 13.18
C THR A 79 -2.39 6.26 12.47
N LEU A 80 -2.32 4.94 12.36
CA LEU A 80 -1.06 4.27 12.02
C LEU A 80 -1.12 3.27 10.85
N GLY A 81 -2.26 3.08 10.19
CA GLY A 81 -2.36 2.14 9.07
C GLY A 81 -2.48 0.67 9.50
N TYR A 82 -2.17 -0.25 8.60
CA TYR A 82 -2.29 -1.69 8.82
C TYR A 82 -1.05 -2.25 9.53
N PRO A 83 -1.19 -2.98 10.65
CA PRO A 83 -0.04 -3.56 11.34
C PRO A 83 0.63 -4.64 10.48
N ILE A 84 1.95 -4.59 10.38
CA ILE A 84 2.76 -5.58 9.69
C ILE A 84 3.26 -6.61 10.67
N TYR A 85 3.14 -7.87 10.29
CA TYR A 85 3.62 -9.05 11.03
C TYR A 85 4.80 -9.68 10.31
N PHE A 86 5.64 -10.36 11.04
CA PHE A 86 6.76 -11.11 10.49
C PHE A 86 6.64 -12.59 10.84
N ASN A 87 6.69 -13.42 9.81
CA ASN A 87 6.76 -14.87 9.91
C ASN A 87 8.09 -15.35 9.31
N LYS A 88 8.79 -16.22 9.99
CA LYS A 88 10.10 -16.72 9.55
C LYS A 88 10.06 -17.48 8.22
N SER A 89 8.92 -18.07 7.89
CA SER A 89 8.74 -18.87 6.67
C SER A 89 8.25 -18.06 5.48
N THR A 90 7.39 -17.05 5.72
CA THR A 90 6.71 -16.30 4.66
C THR A 90 7.18 -14.83 4.54
N GLY A 91 7.88 -14.31 5.57
CA GLY A 91 8.34 -12.92 5.59
C GLY A 91 7.33 -11.94 6.21
N TYR A 92 7.33 -10.71 5.73
CA TYR A 92 6.43 -9.66 6.22
C TYR A 92 5.06 -9.75 5.55
N GLY A 93 3.99 -9.61 6.32
CA GLY A 93 2.61 -9.68 5.84
C GLY A 93 1.60 -9.38 6.93
N THR A 94 0.39 -9.93 6.81
CA THR A 94 -0.66 -9.84 7.81
C THR A 94 -0.51 -10.90 8.92
N ASN A 95 -1.44 -10.92 9.86
CA ASN A 95 -1.43 -11.83 10.99
C ASN A 95 -1.75 -13.27 10.54
N ASP A 96 -0.73 -14.03 10.24
CA ASP A 96 -0.78 -15.45 9.92
C ASP A 96 -0.39 -16.30 11.15
N THR A 97 -0.62 -17.62 11.07
CA THR A 97 -0.20 -18.58 12.09
C THR A 97 1.32 -18.47 12.31
N ASP A 98 1.75 -18.33 13.55
CA ASP A 98 3.15 -18.13 13.95
C ASP A 98 3.77 -16.76 13.54
N ALA A 99 2.99 -15.81 13.07
CA ALA A 99 3.46 -14.46 12.78
C ALA A 99 3.56 -13.61 14.06
N VAL A 100 4.63 -12.83 14.15
CA VAL A 100 4.88 -11.89 15.25
C VAL A 100 4.63 -10.48 14.78
N LYS A 101 3.81 -9.73 15.53
CA LYS A 101 3.56 -8.31 15.24
C LYS A 101 4.85 -7.52 15.32
N THR A 102 5.14 -6.75 14.28
CA THR A 102 6.28 -5.83 14.23
C THR A 102 5.93 -4.44 14.76
N ILE A 103 6.89 -3.54 14.76
CA ILE A 103 6.66 -2.12 15.08
C ILE A 103 6.10 -1.34 13.90
N PHE A 104 6.05 -1.94 12.70
CA PHE A 104 5.70 -1.26 11.46
C PHE A 104 4.20 -1.34 11.19
N TYR A 105 3.69 -0.24 10.60
CA TYR A 105 2.35 -0.11 10.05
C TYR A 105 2.48 0.42 8.63
N ARG A 106 1.65 -0.06 7.71
CA ARG A 106 1.67 0.34 6.31
C ARG A 106 0.26 0.64 5.81
N TYR A 107 0.16 1.62 4.92
CA TYR A 107 -1.05 1.87 4.15
C TYR A 107 -0.70 2.55 2.83
N TYR A 108 -1.63 2.52 1.89
CA TYR A 108 -1.53 3.30 0.66
C TYR A 108 -2.84 4.02 0.37
N TYR A 109 -2.74 5.05 -0.44
CA TYR A 109 -3.87 5.77 -1.04
C TYR A 109 -3.46 6.33 -2.40
N LEU A 110 -4.47 6.73 -3.21
CA LEU A 110 -4.25 7.29 -4.53
C LEU A 110 -4.86 8.68 -4.63
N THR A 111 -4.12 9.60 -5.25
CA THR A 111 -4.59 10.95 -5.54
C THR A 111 -4.41 11.28 -7.01
N THR A 112 -5.18 12.26 -7.49
CA THR A 112 -4.91 12.94 -8.76
C THR A 112 -3.73 13.91 -8.61
N GLY A 113 -3.20 14.45 -9.70
CA GLY A 113 -2.15 15.46 -9.66
C GLY A 113 -2.56 16.75 -8.93
N SER A 114 -3.85 17.01 -8.76
CA SER A 114 -4.37 18.11 -7.95
C SER A 114 -4.55 17.78 -6.46
N GLY A 115 -4.24 16.56 -6.06
CA GLY A 115 -4.40 16.08 -4.68
C GLY A 115 -5.81 15.62 -4.30
N SER A 116 -6.73 15.59 -5.25
CA SER A 116 -8.08 15.03 -5.05
C SER A 116 -8.06 13.51 -5.09
N SER A 117 -9.10 12.85 -4.60
CA SER A 117 -9.27 11.39 -4.72
C SER A 117 -9.19 10.93 -6.17
N CYS A 118 -8.42 9.89 -6.43
CA CYS A 118 -8.32 9.29 -7.76
C CYS A 118 -9.49 8.35 -8.05
N SER A 119 -9.95 8.35 -9.29
CA SER A 119 -11.01 7.48 -9.80
C SER A 119 -10.58 6.79 -11.09
N SER A 120 -11.31 5.77 -11.50
CA SER A 120 -11.06 5.05 -12.75
C SER A 120 -11.27 5.87 -14.03
N SER A 121 -11.96 7.00 -13.93
CA SER A 121 -12.12 7.94 -15.04
C SER A 121 -10.89 8.84 -15.23
N ASP A 122 -9.98 8.90 -14.26
CA ASP A 122 -8.75 9.66 -14.36
C ASP A 122 -7.73 8.89 -15.22
N SER A 123 -6.98 9.63 -16.05
CA SER A 123 -5.95 9.04 -16.92
C SER A 123 -4.64 8.78 -16.19
N ASN A 124 -4.41 9.46 -15.07
CA ASN A 124 -3.24 9.30 -14.23
C ASN A 124 -3.58 9.51 -12.75
N CYS A 125 -2.88 8.79 -11.91
CA CYS A 125 -2.97 8.89 -10.46
C CYS A 125 -1.59 8.79 -9.83
N THR A 126 -1.43 9.35 -8.66
CA THR A 126 -0.25 9.15 -7.83
C THR A 126 -0.59 8.17 -6.72
N ILE A 127 0.18 7.09 -6.63
CA ILE A 127 0.15 6.17 -5.50
C ILE A 127 1.03 6.76 -4.40
N HIS A 128 0.53 6.77 -3.19
CA HIS A 128 1.29 7.09 -1.98
C HIS A 128 1.30 5.86 -1.09
N VAL A 129 2.47 5.34 -0.76
CA VAL A 129 2.65 4.26 0.21
C VAL A 129 3.36 4.83 1.41
N VAL A 130 2.74 4.73 2.58
CA VAL A 130 3.27 5.23 3.84
C VAL A 130 3.57 4.06 4.75
N VAL A 131 4.77 4.03 5.32
CA VAL A 131 5.17 3.12 6.38
C VAL A 131 5.51 3.94 7.62
N SER A 132 4.86 3.64 8.73
CA SER A 132 5.10 4.30 10.01
C SER A 132 5.56 3.30 11.07
N TRP A 133 6.37 3.77 12.03
CA TRP A 133 6.83 2.99 13.16
C TRP A 133 7.12 3.91 14.36
N ASN A 134 7.27 3.31 15.53
CA ASN A 134 7.66 4.04 16.73
C ASN A 134 8.97 3.51 17.28
N GLU A 135 9.87 4.40 17.64
CA GLU A 135 11.04 4.10 18.48
C GLU A 135 10.80 4.67 19.89
N GLY A 136 10.33 3.81 20.80
CA GLY A 136 9.85 4.27 22.09
C GLY A 136 8.66 5.24 21.92
N PRO A 137 8.74 6.46 22.48
CA PRO A 137 7.66 7.45 22.36
C PRO A 137 7.71 8.27 21.06
N VAL A 138 8.75 8.10 20.22
CA VAL A 138 8.96 8.93 19.03
C VAL A 138 8.37 8.25 17.81
N PRO A 139 7.37 8.86 17.13
CA PRO A 139 6.83 8.34 15.87
C PRO A 139 7.73 8.74 14.70
N TYR A 140 7.86 7.83 13.75
CA TYR A 140 8.51 8.04 12.47
C TYR A 140 7.59 7.55 11.35
N ASP A 141 7.72 8.17 10.19
CA ASP A 141 7.07 7.75 8.96
C ASP A 141 7.99 7.97 7.76
N MET A 142 7.74 7.19 6.71
CA MET A 142 8.29 7.44 5.40
C MET A 142 7.22 7.22 4.34
N GLU A 143 7.24 8.05 3.31
CA GLU A 143 6.34 7.94 2.17
C GLU A 143 7.15 7.67 0.90
N LEU A 144 6.66 6.73 0.10
CA LEU A 144 7.10 6.48 -1.26
C LEU A 144 5.94 6.81 -2.20
N SER A 145 6.17 7.70 -3.18
CA SER A 145 5.15 8.09 -4.15
C SER A 145 5.56 7.72 -5.56
N SER A 146 4.59 7.36 -6.40
CA SER A 146 4.82 7.07 -7.81
C SER A 146 3.58 7.38 -8.63
N GLU A 147 3.77 8.03 -9.77
CA GLU A 147 2.70 8.22 -10.75
C GLU A 147 2.42 6.91 -11.50
N ILE A 148 1.15 6.65 -11.74
CA ILE A 148 0.64 5.57 -12.59
C ILE A 148 -0.32 6.14 -13.62
N VAL A 149 -0.32 5.55 -14.80
CA VAL A 149 -1.16 5.99 -15.92
C VAL A 149 -2.05 4.84 -16.44
N SER A 150 -3.19 5.21 -17.02
CA SER A 150 -4.17 4.28 -17.56
C SER A 150 -3.76 3.63 -18.90
N ASN A 151 -2.55 3.89 -19.38
CA ASN A 151 -2.03 3.32 -20.61
C ASN A 151 -0.99 2.23 -20.31
N LEU A 152 -0.93 1.20 -21.17
CA LEU A 152 0.20 0.28 -21.17
C LEU A 152 1.45 1.02 -21.69
N PRO A 153 2.61 0.75 -21.12
CA PRO A 153 3.88 1.28 -21.64
C PRO A 153 4.19 0.77 -23.04
#